data_541497b40221eb3478f50dfbaf532396
#
_entry.id   541497b40221eb3478f50dfbaf532396
#
_cell.length_a   1.000
_cell.length_b   1.000
_cell.length_c   1.000
_cell.angle_alpha   90.00
_cell.angle_beta   90.00
_cell.angle_gamma   90.00
#
_symmetry.space_group_name_H-M   'P 1'
#
loop_
_entity.id
_entity.type
_entity.pdbx_description
1 polymer ?
#
loop_
_entity_poly.entity_id
_entity_poly.type
_entity_poly.pdbx_seq_one_letter_code
_entity_poly.pdbx_strand_id
1 'polypeptide(L)'
;MEYISRYAEKDIERALRSAGAVLVVGPKFCGKTTTSMRFQNSFVKLNTNSRIKLARLNPMQTLNGERPRLIDEWQTVPEIWNCVKEDLDEKYEFGKYILTGSSTPVDKNEIHHSGAGRITAVKMRPMSLCLSLENQRGLYPYMNCLRVNH
;
A
#
# COMPACT_ATOMS: atom_id res chain seq x y z
N MET A 1 0.05 5.75 21.76
CA MET A 1 0.11 6.81 20.73
C MET A 1 -1.15 6.71 19.90
N GLU A 2 -1.94 7.75 19.86
CA GLU A 2 -3.18 7.76 19.10
C GLU A 2 -2.89 7.82 17.60
N TYR A 3 -3.59 7.03 16.79
CA TYR A 3 -3.39 7.01 15.35
C TYR A 3 -3.97 8.28 14.71
N ILE A 4 -3.19 8.93 13.86
CA ILE A 4 -3.64 10.09 13.10
C ILE A 4 -4.10 9.63 11.73
N SER A 5 -5.38 9.88 11.41
CA SER A 5 -5.93 9.58 10.09
C SER A 5 -5.18 10.31 8.97
N ARG A 6 -4.95 9.62 7.86
CA ARG A 6 -4.16 10.13 6.73
C ARG A 6 -5.08 10.45 5.54
N TYR A 7 -4.74 11.48 4.80
CA TYR A 7 -5.46 11.79 3.55
C TYR A 7 -5.44 10.61 2.57
N ALA A 8 -4.35 9.87 2.53
CA ALA A 8 -4.21 8.68 1.69
C ALA A 8 -5.21 7.54 2.02
N GLU A 9 -5.81 7.52 3.21
CA GLU A 9 -6.81 6.49 3.58
C GLU A 9 -8.01 6.50 2.64
N LYS A 10 -8.52 7.70 2.31
CA LYS A 10 -9.65 7.84 1.37
C LYS A 10 -9.28 7.33 -0.03
N ASP A 11 -8.04 7.53 -0.45
CA ASP A 11 -7.56 7.06 -1.74
C ASP A 11 -7.37 5.54 -1.75
N ILE A 12 -6.85 4.96 -0.65
CA ILE A 12 -6.75 3.51 -0.48
C ILE A 12 -8.13 2.87 -0.49
N GLU A 13 -9.08 3.42 0.26
CA GLU A 13 -10.45 2.91 0.32
C GLU A 13 -11.12 2.93 -1.05
N ARG A 14 -11.00 4.04 -1.78
CA ARG A 14 -11.52 4.18 -3.15
C ARG A 14 -10.86 3.18 -4.10
N ALA A 15 -9.54 3.03 -4.02
CA ALA A 15 -8.80 2.09 -4.85
C ALA A 15 -9.20 0.64 -4.57
N LEU A 16 -9.42 0.24 -3.31
CA LEU A 16 -9.89 -1.09 -2.94
C LEU A 16 -11.30 -1.41 -3.49
N ARG A 17 -12.12 -0.40 -3.71
CA ARG A 17 -13.46 -0.56 -4.31
C ARG A 17 -13.45 -0.58 -5.83
N SER A 18 -12.37 -0.18 -6.47
CA SER A 18 -12.28 0.00 -7.93
C SER A 18 -11.21 -0.84 -8.62
N ALA A 19 -10.31 -1.46 -7.88
CA ALA A 19 -9.22 -2.26 -8.42
C ALA A 19 -9.06 -3.59 -7.66
N GLY A 20 -8.48 -4.58 -8.32
CA GLY A 20 -8.21 -5.89 -7.72
C GLY A 20 -7.10 -5.83 -6.67
N ALA A 21 -6.10 -5.00 -6.90
CA ALA A 21 -5.02 -4.74 -5.95
C ALA A 21 -4.69 -3.25 -5.86
N VAL A 22 -4.21 -2.84 -4.70
CA VAL A 22 -3.75 -1.48 -4.43
C VAL A 22 -2.27 -1.49 -4.12
N LEU A 23 -1.49 -0.72 -4.87
CA LEU A 23 -0.07 -0.51 -4.63
C LEU A 23 0.14 0.80 -3.88
N VAL A 24 0.51 0.71 -2.60
CA VAL A 24 0.81 1.89 -1.78
C VAL A 24 2.30 2.19 -1.85
N VAL A 25 2.65 3.28 -2.52
CA VAL A 25 4.04 3.72 -2.70
C VAL A 25 4.34 5.01 -1.94
N GLY A 26 5.57 5.17 -1.55
CA GLY A 26 6.02 6.38 -0.85
C GLY A 26 7.38 6.18 -0.18
N PRO A 27 8.02 7.27 0.29
CA PRO A 27 9.32 7.18 0.93
C PRO A 27 9.30 6.29 2.17
N LYS A 28 10.47 5.82 2.58
CA LYS A 28 10.60 5.09 3.85
C LYS A 28 10.09 5.94 5.01
N PHE A 29 9.50 5.29 6.00
CA PHE A 29 8.96 5.91 7.23
C PHE A 29 7.81 6.90 7.03
N CYS A 30 7.18 6.97 5.85
CA CYS A 30 6.00 7.81 5.66
C CYS A 30 4.69 7.20 6.21
N GLY A 31 4.73 5.99 6.79
CA GLY A 31 3.60 5.33 7.42
C GLY A 31 2.78 4.41 6.51
N LYS A 32 3.31 3.96 5.37
CA LYS A 32 2.62 3.06 4.43
C LYS A 32 2.04 1.83 5.12
N THR A 33 2.90 1.08 5.80
CA THR A 33 2.51 -0.15 6.50
C THR A 33 1.45 0.12 7.56
N THR A 34 1.66 1.12 8.42
CA THR A 34 0.73 1.49 9.49
C THR A 34 -0.64 1.86 8.94
N THR A 35 -0.69 2.67 7.88
CA THR A 35 -1.95 3.06 7.24
C THR A 35 -2.63 1.88 6.55
N SER A 36 -1.86 1.06 5.80
CA SER A 36 -2.39 -0.11 5.08
C SER A 36 -2.91 -1.21 6.02
N MET A 37 -2.34 -1.35 7.21
CA MET A 37 -2.80 -2.28 8.24
C MET A 37 -4.25 -2.05 8.68
N ARG A 38 -4.81 -0.86 8.46
CA ARG A 38 -6.20 -0.56 8.79
C ARG A 38 -7.22 -1.16 7.84
N PHE A 39 -6.79 -1.58 6.65
CA PHE A 39 -7.65 -2.05 5.58
C PHE A 39 -7.52 -3.56 5.31
N GLN A 40 -6.62 -4.24 6.02
CA GLN A 40 -6.30 -5.64 5.76
C GLN A 40 -7.06 -6.59 6.70
N ASN A 41 -7.34 -7.79 6.24
CA ASN A 41 -7.83 -8.90 7.05
C ASN A 41 -6.76 -9.96 7.32
N SER A 42 -5.71 -9.98 6.50
CA SER A 42 -4.51 -10.78 6.75
C SER A 42 -3.27 -10.08 6.20
N PHE A 43 -2.09 -10.36 6.77
CA PHE A 43 -0.89 -9.73 6.29
C PHE A 43 0.34 -10.63 6.35
N VAL A 44 1.33 -10.30 5.50
CA VAL A 44 2.67 -10.85 5.54
C VAL A 44 3.69 -9.71 5.37
N LYS A 45 4.73 -9.74 6.19
CA LYS A 45 5.82 -8.78 6.13
C LYS A 45 7.10 -9.45 5.66
N LEU A 46 7.62 -9.01 4.52
CA LEU A 46 8.82 -9.58 3.89
C LEU A 46 10.07 -8.81 4.34
N ASN A 47 10.36 -8.83 5.64
CA ASN A 47 11.43 -8.06 6.27
C ASN A 47 12.55 -8.90 6.88
N THR A 48 12.44 -10.22 6.88
CA THR A 48 13.47 -11.13 7.40
C THR A 48 13.93 -12.10 6.31
N ASN A 49 15.19 -12.51 6.37
CA ASN A 49 15.75 -13.44 5.38
C ASN A 49 14.98 -14.76 5.29
N SER A 50 14.48 -15.27 6.40
CA SER A 50 13.69 -16.51 6.42
C SER A 50 12.36 -16.34 5.71
N ARG A 51 11.63 -15.24 5.95
CA ARG A 51 10.36 -14.95 5.27
C ARG A 51 10.55 -14.68 3.78
N ILE A 52 11.61 -13.96 3.41
CA ILE A 52 11.96 -13.71 2.01
C ILE A 52 12.29 -15.02 1.29
N LYS A 53 13.10 -15.88 1.89
CA LYS A 53 13.42 -17.19 1.31
C LYS A 53 12.17 -18.05 1.11
N LEU A 54 11.31 -18.11 2.11
CA LEU A 54 10.06 -18.87 2.03
C LEU A 54 9.14 -18.33 0.92
N ALA A 55 9.00 -17.01 0.83
CA ALA A 55 8.21 -16.38 -0.21
C ALA A 55 8.79 -16.59 -1.63
N ARG A 56 10.12 -16.63 -1.78
CA ARG A 56 10.77 -16.96 -3.06
C ARG A 56 10.59 -18.42 -3.48
N LEU A 57 10.54 -19.33 -2.52
CA LEU A 57 10.29 -20.75 -2.81
C LEU A 57 8.88 -20.99 -3.34
N ASN A 58 7.90 -20.26 -2.82
CA ASN A 58 6.52 -20.35 -3.28
C ASN A 58 5.81 -18.99 -3.17
N PRO A 59 5.99 -18.11 -4.18
CA PRO A 59 5.38 -16.78 -4.18
C PRO A 59 3.85 -16.83 -4.15
N MET A 60 3.22 -17.78 -4.83
CA MET A 60 1.76 -17.96 -4.83
C MET A 60 1.21 -18.25 -3.44
N GLN A 61 1.92 -19.03 -2.62
CA GLN A 61 1.50 -19.31 -1.25
C GLN A 61 1.50 -18.05 -0.37
N THR A 62 2.36 -17.08 -0.68
CA THR A 62 2.39 -15.79 0.02
C THR A 62 1.08 -15.01 -0.14
N LEU A 63 0.35 -15.25 -1.23
CA LEU A 63 -0.94 -14.62 -1.52
C LEU A 63 -2.10 -15.22 -0.71
N ASN A 64 -1.93 -16.39 -0.11
CA ASN A 64 -2.99 -17.08 0.64
C ASN A 64 -3.29 -16.37 1.96
N GLY A 65 -4.56 -16.11 2.21
CA GLY A 65 -5.05 -15.47 3.43
C GLY A 65 -6.37 -14.73 3.20
N GLU A 66 -6.96 -14.24 4.26
CA GLU A 66 -8.20 -13.45 4.19
C GLU A 66 -7.98 -12.14 3.43
N ARG A 67 -8.98 -11.73 2.69
CA ARG A 67 -8.96 -10.53 1.82
C ARG A 67 -9.57 -9.31 2.51
N PRO A 68 -9.03 -8.11 2.32
CA PRO A 68 -7.78 -7.75 1.63
C PRO A 68 -6.54 -8.32 2.32
N ARG A 69 -5.61 -8.87 1.54
CA ARG A 69 -4.33 -9.35 2.05
C ARG A 69 -3.24 -8.30 1.82
N LEU A 70 -2.60 -7.89 2.90
CA LEU A 70 -1.48 -6.96 2.86
C LEU A 70 -0.15 -7.70 2.70
N ILE A 71 0.61 -7.33 1.69
CA ILE A 71 1.97 -7.81 1.46
C ILE A 71 2.92 -6.62 1.58
N ASP A 72 3.62 -6.55 2.72
CA ASP A 72 4.51 -5.44 3.05
C ASP A 72 5.92 -5.70 2.54
N GLU A 73 6.52 -4.70 1.89
CA GLU A 73 7.82 -4.74 1.23
C GLU A 73 7.88 -5.79 0.09
N TRP A 74 6.82 -5.85 -0.73
CA TRP A 74 6.67 -6.82 -1.82
C TRP A 74 7.86 -6.85 -2.79
N GLN A 75 8.55 -5.72 -3.00
CA GLN A 75 9.69 -5.61 -3.91
C GLN A 75 10.91 -6.46 -3.51
N THR A 76 10.95 -6.98 -2.29
CA THR A 76 11.98 -7.91 -1.85
C THR A 76 11.85 -9.29 -2.51
N VAL A 77 10.64 -9.58 -3.03
CA VAL A 77 10.31 -10.78 -3.82
C VAL A 77 9.50 -10.32 -5.04
N PRO A 78 10.15 -9.84 -6.11
CA PRO A 78 9.47 -9.24 -7.27
C PRO A 78 8.49 -10.18 -7.98
N GLU A 79 8.69 -11.47 -7.87
CA GLU A 79 7.82 -12.52 -8.43
C GLU A 79 6.37 -12.42 -7.92
N ILE A 80 6.16 -11.86 -6.73
CA ILE A 80 4.83 -11.61 -6.16
C ILE A 80 3.98 -10.75 -7.08
N TRP A 81 4.58 -9.79 -7.77
CA TRP A 81 3.86 -8.93 -8.72
C TRP A 81 3.17 -9.72 -9.83
N ASN A 82 3.89 -10.68 -10.42
CA ASN A 82 3.33 -11.54 -11.45
C ASN A 82 2.27 -12.49 -10.88
N CYS A 83 2.51 -13.06 -9.71
CA CYS A 83 1.54 -13.93 -9.04
C CYS A 83 0.23 -13.19 -8.72
N VAL A 84 0.29 -11.94 -8.28
CA VAL A 84 -0.90 -11.11 -8.05
C VAL A 84 -1.68 -10.89 -9.36
N LYS A 85 -0.99 -10.62 -10.47
CA LYS A 85 -1.63 -10.46 -11.76
C LYS A 85 -2.30 -11.74 -12.23
N GLU A 86 -1.61 -12.87 -12.14
CA GLU A 86 -2.14 -14.18 -12.52
C GLU A 86 -3.39 -14.52 -11.72
N ASP A 87 -3.35 -14.35 -10.39
CA ASP A 87 -4.50 -14.61 -9.52
C ASP A 87 -5.69 -13.68 -9.82
N LEU A 88 -5.44 -12.42 -10.18
CA LEU A 88 -6.48 -11.48 -10.60
C LEU A 88 -7.02 -11.82 -12.01
N ASP A 89 -6.21 -12.42 -12.88
CA ASP A 89 -6.67 -12.89 -14.19
C ASP A 89 -7.54 -14.14 -14.10
N GLU A 90 -7.21 -15.05 -13.19
CA GLU A 90 -8.00 -16.26 -12.97
C GLU A 90 -9.34 -15.92 -12.30
N LYS A 91 -9.31 -15.12 -11.25
CA LYS A 91 -10.50 -14.72 -10.52
C LYS A 91 -10.40 -13.25 -10.09
N TYR A 92 -11.00 -12.38 -10.87
CA TYR A 92 -11.04 -10.95 -10.56
C TYR A 92 -12.03 -10.64 -9.45
N GLU A 93 -11.53 -10.02 -8.39
CA GLU A 93 -12.33 -9.47 -7.30
C GLU A 93 -11.71 -8.12 -6.88
N PHE A 94 -12.55 -7.15 -6.55
CA PHE A 94 -12.07 -5.87 -6.02
C PHE A 94 -11.45 -6.05 -4.62
N GLY A 95 -10.38 -5.31 -4.35
CA GLY A 95 -9.79 -5.26 -3.03
C GLY A 95 -9.16 -6.58 -2.53
N LYS A 96 -8.63 -7.42 -3.42
CA LYS A 96 -7.99 -8.69 -3.02
C LYS A 96 -6.67 -8.45 -2.30
N TYR A 97 -5.85 -7.49 -2.78
CA TYR A 97 -4.48 -7.29 -2.30
C TYR A 97 -4.17 -5.83 -2.01
N ILE A 98 -3.32 -5.62 -1.00
CA ILE A 98 -2.64 -4.36 -0.74
C ILE A 98 -1.14 -4.66 -0.77
N LEU A 99 -0.41 -3.99 -1.65
CA LEU A 99 1.04 -4.12 -1.76
C LEU A 99 1.67 -2.82 -1.26
N THR A 100 2.60 -2.90 -0.33
CA THR A 100 3.36 -1.73 0.13
C THR A 100 4.82 -1.86 -0.28
N GLY A 101 5.41 -0.75 -0.71
CA GLY A 101 6.80 -0.70 -1.10
C GLY A 101 7.39 0.70 -1.01
N SER A 102 8.71 0.80 -0.91
CA SER A 102 9.39 2.09 -0.99
C SER A 102 9.39 2.62 -2.43
N SER A 103 9.40 3.95 -2.58
CA SER A 103 9.41 4.62 -3.90
C SER A 103 10.76 4.55 -4.64
N THR A 104 11.73 3.83 -4.12
CA THR A 104 13.00 3.60 -4.80
C THR A 104 12.74 2.71 -6.02
N PRO A 105 13.00 3.18 -7.25
CA PRO A 105 12.67 2.44 -8.44
C PRO A 105 13.56 1.20 -8.57
N VAL A 106 12.97 0.03 -8.41
CA VAL A 106 13.39 -1.13 -9.15
C VAL A 106 12.52 -1.09 -10.40
N ASP A 107 13.10 -0.70 -11.52
CA ASP A 107 12.48 -0.57 -12.84
C ASP A 107 11.05 0.02 -12.90
N LYS A 108 11.01 1.34 -13.05
CA LYS A 108 9.76 2.12 -13.30
C LYS A 108 8.96 1.60 -14.51
N ASN A 109 9.59 0.90 -15.43
CA ASN A 109 8.97 0.44 -16.67
C ASN A 109 8.11 -0.81 -16.49
N GLU A 110 8.42 -1.70 -15.55
CA GLU A 110 7.61 -2.91 -15.32
C GLU A 110 6.32 -2.62 -14.53
N ILE A 111 6.35 -1.65 -13.62
CA ILE A 111 5.22 -1.33 -12.74
C ILE A 111 4.09 -0.59 -13.47
N HIS A 112 4.45 0.27 -14.45
CA HIS A 112 3.45 1.12 -15.12
C HIS A 112 2.70 0.48 -16.29
N HIS A 113 3.25 -0.51 -16.93
CA HIS A 113 2.68 -1.04 -18.19
C HIS A 113 1.96 -2.37 -18.07
N SER A 114 2.17 -3.15 -17.02
CA SER A 114 1.63 -4.52 -16.92
C SER A 114 0.46 -4.69 -15.95
N GLY A 115 0.11 -3.67 -15.19
CA GLY A 115 -0.97 -3.71 -14.19
C GLY A 115 -2.23 -2.92 -14.57
N ALA A 116 -2.30 -2.38 -15.80
CA ALA A 116 -3.41 -1.53 -16.23
C ALA A 116 -4.78 -2.19 -16.01
N GLY A 117 -5.66 -1.54 -15.25
CA GLY A 117 -7.00 -2.02 -14.94
C GLY A 117 -7.10 -3.02 -13.78
N ARG A 118 -5.98 -3.59 -13.30
CA ARG A 118 -5.96 -4.59 -12.21
C ARG A 118 -5.39 -4.05 -10.92
N ILE A 119 -4.37 -3.20 -11.03
CA ILE A 119 -3.63 -2.65 -9.88
C ILE A 119 -3.65 -1.13 -9.96
N THR A 120 -4.08 -0.48 -8.89
CA THR A 120 -4.11 0.97 -8.77
C THR A 120 -3.05 1.42 -7.77
N ALA A 121 -2.24 2.41 -8.15
CA ALA A 121 -1.22 2.97 -7.27
C ALA A 121 -1.78 4.14 -6.44
N VAL A 122 -1.51 4.12 -5.14
CA VAL A 122 -1.78 5.22 -4.21
C VAL A 122 -0.45 5.73 -3.68
N LYS A 123 -0.17 7.02 -3.91
CA LYS A 123 1.07 7.65 -3.45
C LYS A 123 0.89 8.25 -2.06
N MET A 124 1.61 7.72 -1.10
CA MET A 124 1.72 8.32 0.24
C MET A 124 2.89 9.29 0.32
N ARG A 125 2.63 10.41 0.96
CA ARG A 125 3.64 11.42 1.30
C ARG A 125 3.93 11.36 2.80
N PRO A 126 5.08 11.87 3.27
CA PRO A 126 5.32 12.07 4.69
C PRO A 126 4.18 12.88 5.33
N MET A 127 3.99 12.71 6.62
CA MET A 127 2.98 13.47 7.38
C MET A 127 3.24 14.97 7.22
N SER A 128 2.21 15.72 6.81
CA SER A 128 2.31 17.17 6.71
C SER A 128 2.37 17.80 8.10
N LEU A 129 3.00 18.98 8.19
CA LEU A 129 3.07 19.74 9.43
C LEU A 129 1.66 20.04 9.99
N CYS A 130 0.70 20.33 9.12
CA CYS A 130 -0.70 20.54 9.52
C CYS A 130 -1.27 19.33 10.28
N LEU A 131 -1.14 18.11 9.72
CA LEU A 131 -1.61 16.90 10.39
C LEU A 131 -0.91 16.64 11.72
N SER A 132 0.38 16.97 11.81
CA SER A 132 1.16 16.82 13.03
C SER A 132 0.74 17.82 14.12
N LEU A 133 0.36 19.04 13.73
CA LEU A 133 -0.05 20.11 14.65
C LEU A 133 -1.52 19.95 15.10
N GLU A 134 -2.42 19.50 14.24
CA GLU A 134 -3.83 19.22 14.59
C GLU A 134 -3.95 18.22 15.72
N ASN A 135 -3.04 17.26 15.79
CA ASN A 135 -3.06 16.24 16.84
C ASN A 135 -2.43 16.70 18.18
N GLN A 136 -1.60 17.76 18.17
CA GLN A 136 -1.00 18.27 19.40
C GLN A 136 -1.83 19.35 20.11
N ARG A 137 -2.83 19.91 19.43
CA ARG A 137 -3.65 20.99 19.98
C ARG A 137 -5.08 20.90 19.44
N GLY A 138 -6.01 20.48 20.26
CA GLY A 138 -7.43 20.77 20.06
C GLY A 138 -7.74 22.27 20.15
N LEU A 139 -6.86 23.16 19.67
CA LEU A 139 -6.87 24.59 19.99
C LEU A 139 -6.80 25.56 18.81
N TYR A 140 -6.78 25.11 17.53
CA TYR A 140 -6.83 26.07 16.42
C TYR A 140 -7.82 25.65 15.33
N PRO A 141 -9.10 26.15 15.40
CA PRO A 141 -10.11 25.88 14.37
C PRO A 141 -9.94 26.69 13.08
N TYR A 142 -8.93 27.55 12.94
CA TYR A 142 -8.88 28.58 11.86
C TYR A 142 -7.60 28.61 11.02
N MET A 143 -6.82 27.55 10.91
CA MET A 143 -5.81 27.52 9.84
C MET A 143 -6.35 26.76 8.63
N ASN A 144 -6.95 27.50 7.71
CA ASN A 144 -7.16 27.06 6.33
C ASN A 144 -5.79 26.62 5.76
N CYS A 145 -5.54 25.32 5.70
CA CYS A 145 -4.44 24.79 4.92
C CYS A 145 -4.65 25.20 3.47
N LEU A 146 -3.90 26.21 3.03
CA LEU A 146 -3.82 26.60 1.64
C LEU A 146 -3.57 25.35 0.80
N ARG A 147 -4.55 24.99 -0.03
CA ARG A 147 -4.39 24.01 -1.09
C ARG A 147 -3.30 24.54 -2.01
N VAL A 148 -2.09 24.03 -1.90
CA VAL A 148 -1.10 24.20 -2.95
C VAL A 148 -1.48 23.19 -4.04
N ASN A 149 -2.26 23.69 -5.00
CA ASN A 149 -2.44 23.02 -6.29
C ASN A 149 -1.12 23.15 -7.06
N HIS A 150 -0.45 22.05 -7.28
CA HIS A 150 0.49 21.85 -8.37
C HIS A 150 0.32 20.45 -8.93
#